data_14f81940b5900380738faab73c2e1132
#
_entry.id   14f81940b5900380738faab73c2e1132
#
_cell.length_a   1.000
_cell.length_b   1.000
_cell.length_c   1.000
_cell.angle_alpha   90.00
_cell.angle_beta   90.00
_cell.angle_gamma   90.00
#
_symmetry.space_group_name_H-M   'P 1'
#
loop_
_entity.id
_entity.type
_entity.pdbx_description
1 polymer ?
#
loop_
_entity_poly.entity_id
_entity_poly.type
_entity_poly.pdbx_seq_one_letter_code
_entity_poly.pdbx_strand_id
1 'polypeptide(L)'
;MHNPRRAAGRFNPTTAVANLVRGMLIGLAELVPGVSGGTIALISGIYEPLINSASHVVSAVKRVVTGKFSEAGVEFRKVRWGIVIPALLGMAIVVVAMAGIMKVFVGDTPQLAHALFFGMVLASVVVPVLEIKPEERSTGGQKGAIAALLLVAAIAAFFLTGLGAGSDIKNPPAWMIFGSAAIAVCALVLPGVSGSFMLKIFGLYVPTMAAVEARNIGYLALFAAGAAVGLGLFVKGLNWLLEHKHAATMAVMSGLLLGSLRAVWPWGPDGRPLAPDAHWAVLLGLALVGAVVVVGIVWVDRRLKRR
;
A
#
# COMPACT_ATOMS: atom_id res chain seq x y z
N MET A 1 37.98 -9.25 -2.21
CA MET A 1 37.88 -7.76 -2.25
C MET A 1 36.65 -7.37 -3.07
N HIS A 2 35.56 -7.06 -2.41
CA HIS A 2 34.29 -6.69 -3.06
C HIS A 2 34.31 -5.16 -3.27
N ASN A 3 34.31 -4.73 -4.53
CA ASN A 3 34.45 -3.31 -4.89
C ASN A 3 33.08 -2.61 -4.71
N PRO A 4 32.92 -1.72 -3.70
CA PRO A 4 31.63 -1.08 -3.40
C PRO A 4 31.19 0.01 -4.40
N ARG A 5 32.02 0.30 -5.42
CA ARG A 5 31.72 1.36 -6.42
C ARG A 5 30.81 0.96 -7.57
N ARG A 6 30.29 -0.29 -7.64
CA ARG A 6 29.40 -0.75 -8.72
C ARG A 6 27.89 -0.58 -8.43
N ALA A 7 27.49 -0.01 -7.29
CA ALA A 7 26.08 0.13 -6.89
C ALA A 7 25.43 1.51 -7.15
N ALA A 8 26.12 2.45 -7.77
CA ALA A 8 25.48 3.64 -8.35
C ALA A 8 24.85 3.22 -9.68
N GLY A 9 23.56 2.84 -9.64
CA GLY A 9 22.85 2.23 -10.75
C GLY A 9 22.94 3.06 -12.04
N ARG A 10 23.62 2.53 -13.04
CA ARG A 10 23.45 2.98 -14.43
C ARG A 10 21.96 3.00 -14.72
N PHE A 11 21.43 4.15 -15.13
CA PHE A 11 20.05 4.30 -15.60
C PHE A 11 19.84 3.30 -16.74
N ASN A 12 19.15 2.21 -16.45
CA ASN A 12 18.81 1.21 -17.46
C ASN A 12 17.39 1.55 -17.96
N PRO A 13 17.22 1.99 -19.21
CA PRO A 13 15.93 2.41 -19.73
C PRO A 13 14.85 1.33 -19.63
N THR A 14 15.21 0.06 -19.81
CA THR A 14 14.27 -1.08 -19.64
C THR A 14 13.75 -1.19 -18.21
N THR A 15 14.63 -1.02 -17.22
CA THR A 15 14.25 -1.03 -15.80
C THR A 15 13.41 0.21 -15.45
N ALA A 16 13.71 1.38 -16.04
CA ALA A 16 12.93 2.59 -15.81
C ALA A 16 11.51 2.47 -16.36
N VAL A 17 11.34 1.93 -17.58
CA VAL A 17 10.02 1.65 -18.16
C VAL A 17 9.24 0.63 -17.31
N ALA A 18 9.89 -0.45 -16.88
CA ALA A 18 9.24 -1.41 -15.98
C ALA A 18 8.77 -0.77 -14.68
N ASN A 19 9.57 0.11 -14.07
CA ASN A 19 9.21 0.81 -12.85
C ASN A 19 8.12 1.88 -13.09
N LEU A 20 8.08 2.50 -14.24
CA LEU A 20 7.00 3.38 -14.66
C LEU A 20 5.67 2.61 -14.73
N VAL A 21 5.67 1.45 -15.38
CA VAL A 21 4.48 0.57 -15.48
C VAL A 21 4.04 0.10 -14.09
N ARG A 22 4.97 -0.32 -13.23
CA ARG A 22 4.67 -0.65 -11.83
C ARG A 22 4.02 0.52 -11.09
N GLY A 23 4.54 1.73 -11.28
CA GLY A 23 3.97 2.95 -10.75
C GLY A 23 2.54 3.21 -11.26
N MET A 24 2.30 3.00 -12.56
CA MET A 24 0.95 3.09 -13.14
C MET A 24 -0.03 2.12 -12.46
N LEU A 25 0.39 0.88 -12.23
CA LEU A 25 -0.43 -0.13 -11.55
C LEU A 25 -0.71 0.25 -10.09
N ILE A 26 0.28 0.79 -9.38
CA ILE A 26 0.11 1.31 -8.01
C ILE A 26 -0.89 2.48 -8.02
N GLY A 27 -0.72 3.45 -8.92
CA GLY A 27 -1.61 4.60 -9.04
C GLY A 27 -3.05 4.20 -9.37
N LEU A 28 -3.24 3.20 -10.23
CA LEU A 28 -4.57 2.67 -10.55
C LEU A 28 -5.24 2.06 -9.32
N ALA A 29 -4.50 1.32 -8.51
CA ALA A 29 -5.02 0.74 -7.26
C ALA A 29 -5.41 1.81 -6.23
N GLU A 30 -4.65 2.90 -6.13
CA GLU A 30 -4.95 4.00 -5.20
C GLU A 30 -6.23 4.77 -5.57
N LEU A 31 -6.67 4.73 -6.82
CA LEU A 31 -7.92 5.35 -7.25
C LEU A 31 -9.16 4.58 -6.76
N VAL A 32 -8.97 3.38 -6.25
CA VAL A 32 -10.06 2.49 -5.86
C VAL A 32 -10.15 2.39 -4.34
N PRO A 33 -11.27 2.84 -3.74
CA PRO A 33 -11.47 2.70 -2.31
C PRO A 33 -11.42 1.23 -1.87
N GLY A 34 -10.66 0.94 -0.79
CA GLY A 34 -10.51 -0.42 -0.26
C GLY A 34 -9.38 -1.24 -0.90
N VAL A 35 -8.75 -0.76 -1.97
CA VAL A 35 -7.54 -1.35 -2.54
C VAL A 35 -6.32 -0.53 -2.09
N SER A 36 -5.22 -1.22 -1.82
CA SER A 36 -3.97 -0.57 -1.40
C SER A 36 -2.92 -0.66 -2.49
N GLY A 37 -2.37 0.49 -2.90
CA GLY A 37 -1.21 0.54 -3.78
C GLY A 37 0.01 -0.15 -3.19
N GLY A 38 0.11 -0.22 -1.86
CA GLY A 38 1.10 -1.03 -1.17
C GLY A 38 1.02 -2.51 -1.53
N THR A 39 -0.19 -3.05 -1.74
CA THR A 39 -0.39 -4.41 -2.26
C THR A 39 0.21 -4.57 -3.64
N ILE A 40 -0.05 -3.62 -4.54
CA ILE A 40 0.50 -3.64 -5.90
C ILE A 40 2.03 -3.48 -5.89
N ALA A 41 2.57 -2.61 -5.04
CA ALA A 41 4.01 -2.47 -4.87
C ALA A 41 4.66 -3.80 -4.42
N LEU A 42 3.99 -4.52 -3.50
CA LEU A 42 4.46 -5.80 -2.98
C LEU A 42 4.46 -6.88 -4.07
N ILE A 43 3.34 -7.07 -4.79
CA ILE A 43 3.23 -8.09 -5.84
C ILE A 43 4.13 -7.80 -7.05
N SER A 44 4.42 -6.52 -7.31
CA SER A 44 5.35 -6.11 -8.38
C SER A 44 6.82 -6.09 -7.95
N GLY A 45 7.12 -6.49 -6.71
CA GLY A 45 8.48 -6.68 -6.19
C GLY A 45 9.27 -5.39 -5.94
N ILE A 46 8.61 -4.22 -5.88
CA ILE A 46 9.28 -2.94 -5.58
C ILE A 46 8.95 -2.38 -4.20
N TYR A 47 8.19 -3.09 -3.37
CA TYR A 47 7.77 -2.62 -2.05
C TYR A 47 8.95 -2.33 -1.14
N GLU A 48 9.80 -3.32 -0.86
CA GLU A 48 10.99 -3.13 0.00
C GLU A 48 11.95 -2.05 -0.53
N PRO A 49 12.31 -2.02 -1.83
CA PRO A 49 13.06 -0.92 -2.42
C PRO A 49 12.46 0.47 -2.20
N LEU A 50 11.12 0.59 -2.28
CA LEU A 50 10.43 1.86 -2.03
C LEU A 50 10.48 2.25 -0.54
N ILE A 51 10.20 1.31 0.37
CA ILE A 51 10.26 1.55 1.82
C ILE A 51 11.68 1.92 2.25
N ASN A 52 12.68 1.20 1.78
CA ASN A 52 14.08 1.51 2.05
C ASN A 52 14.46 2.91 1.53
N SER A 53 14.07 3.24 0.30
CA SER A 53 14.29 4.57 -0.28
C SER A 53 13.60 5.68 0.51
N ALA A 54 12.34 5.48 0.90
CA ALA A 54 11.60 6.42 1.74
C ALA A 54 12.26 6.61 3.11
N SER A 55 12.77 5.54 3.72
CA SER A 55 13.54 5.58 4.97
C SER A 55 14.81 6.45 4.85
N HIS A 56 15.51 6.38 3.71
CA HIS A 56 16.67 7.22 3.45
C HIS A 56 16.29 8.68 3.22
N VAL A 57 15.18 8.97 2.52
CA VAL A 57 14.64 10.32 2.36
C VAL A 57 14.33 10.94 3.73
N VAL A 58 13.62 10.21 4.60
CA VAL A 58 13.32 10.67 5.97
C VAL A 58 14.59 10.95 6.76
N SER A 59 15.62 10.09 6.64
CA SER A 59 16.92 10.31 7.27
C SER A 59 17.59 11.58 6.74
N ALA A 60 17.57 11.79 5.42
CA ALA A 60 18.16 12.97 4.79
C ALA A 60 17.47 14.24 5.29
N VAL A 61 16.13 14.28 5.29
CA VAL A 61 15.36 15.40 5.82
C VAL A 61 15.69 15.70 7.28
N LYS A 62 15.72 14.67 8.15
CA LYS A 62 16.12 14.84 9.56
C LYS A 62 17.49 15.46 9.68
N ARG A 63 18.47 15.05 8.85
CA ARG A 63 19.83 15.59 8.87
C ARG A 63 19.91 17.03 8.37
N VAL A 64 19.11 17.40 7.38
CA VAL A 64 18.96 18.79 6.93
C VAL A 64 18.44 19.65 8.07
N VAL A 65 17.34 19.24 8.72
CA VAL A 65 16.73 19.99 9.85
C VAL A 65 17.70 20.13 11.03
N THR A 66 18.60 19.15 11.24
CA THR A 66 19.63 19.21 12.29
C THR A 66 20.94 19.84 11.84
N GLY A 67 20.99 20.52 10.68
CA GLY A 67 22.18 21.23 10.18
C GLY A 67 23.32 20.34 9.64
N LYS A 68 23.08 19.03 9.51
CA LYS A 68 24.08 18.04 9.08
C LYS A 68 24.04 17.81 7.57
N PHE A 69 24.26 18.84 6.76
CA PHE A 69 24.07 18.80 5.31
C PHE A 69 24.92 17.75 4.57
N SER A 70 26.18 17.54 4.99
CA SER A 70 27.05 16.54 4.38
C SER A 70 26.51 15.12 4.58
N GLU A 71 26.01 14.79 5.77
CA GLU A 71 25.42 13.51 6.10
C GLU A 71 24.06 13.33 5.38
N ALA A 72 23.29 14.42 5.21
CA ALA A 72 22.06 14.41 4.43
C ALA A 72 22.31 14.03 2.97
N GLY A 73 23.37 14.56 2.36
CA GLY A 73 23.79 14.20 1.00
C GLY A 73 24.16 12.71 0.86
N VAL A 74 24.77 12.12 1.88
CA VAL A 74 25.07 10.68 1.90
C VAL A 74 23.77 9.84 1.91
N GLU A 75 22.82 10.19 2.75
CA GLU A 75 21.52 9.49 2.81
C GLU A 75 20.75 9.62 1.50
N PHE A 76 20.71 10.82 0.91
CA PHE A 76 20.02 11.10 -0.34
C PHE A 76 20.58 10.28 -1.52
N ARG A 77 21.89 10.01 -1.52
CA ARG A 77 22.54 9.16 -2.54
C ARG A 77 22.22 7.66 -2.40
N LYS A 78 21.77 7.21 -1.22
CA LYS A 78 21.34 5.81 -1.00
C LYS A 78 19.93 5.55 -1.55
N VAL A 79 19.16 6.59 -1.84
CA VAL A 79 17.82 6.47 -2.44
C VAL A 79 17.94 5.87 -3.84
N ARG A 80 17.11 4.88 -4.12
CA ARG A 80 17.06 4.21 -5.42
C ARG A 80 16.24 5.01 -6.42
N TRP A 81 16.76 6.17 -6.84
CA TRP A 81 16.08 7.11 -7.73
C TRP A 81 15.58 6.49 -9.03
N GLY A 82 16.29 5.49 -9.57
CA GLY A 82 15.87 4.70 -10.75
C GLY A 82 14.62 3.85 -10.54
N ILE A 83 14.16 3.70 -9.30
CA ILE A 83 12.87 3.08 -8.95
C ILE A 83 11.86 4.15 -8.59
N VAL A 84 12.24 5.05 -7.68
CA VAL A 84 11.32 6.04 -7.08
C VAL A 84 10.75 7.00 -8.12
N ILE A 85 11.61 7.62 -8.95
CA ILE A 85 11.16 8.63 -9.92
C ILE A 85 10.23 8.01 -10.98
N PRO A 86 10.60 6.91 -11.68
CA PRO A 86 9.69 6.29 -12.64
C PRO A 86 8.38 5.81 -12.01
N ALA A 87 8.42 5.25 -10.79
CA ALA A 87 7.22 4.79 -10.12
C ALA A 87 6.28 5.97 -9.78
N LEU A 88 6.79 7.06 -9.22
CA LEU A 88 5.99 8.26 -8.92
C LEU A 88 5.42 8.91 -10.18
N LEU A 89 6.20 8.97 -11.26
CA LEU A 89 5.72 9.48 -12.55
C LEU A 89 4.59 8.59 -13.10
N GLY A 90 4.75 7.26 -13.06
CA GLY A 90 3.72 6.32 -13.47
C GLY A 90 2.44 6.48 -12.66
N MET A 91 2.54 6.61 -11.34
CA MET A 91 1.40 6.88 -10.46
C MET A 91 0.69 8.17 -10.86
N ALA A 92 1.44 9.27 -11.02
CA ALA A 92 0.87 10.57 -11.38
C ALA A 92 0.15 10.53 -12.74
N ILE A 93 0.76 9.91 -13.75
CA ILE A 93 0.16 9.78 -15.08
C ILE A 93 -1.19 9.06 -15.00
N VAL A 94 -1.25 7.91 -14.32
CA VAL A 94 -2.48 7.12 -14.24
C VAL A 94 -3.53 7.81 -13.38
N VAL A 95 -3.15 8.40 -12.26
CA VAL A 95 -4.10 9.13 -11.41
C VAL A 95 -4.78 10.25 -12.21
N VAL A 96 -4.02 11.03 -12.96
CA VAL A 96 -4.59 12.11 -13.78
C VAL A 96 -5.43 11.57 -14.94
N ALA A 97 -4.95 10.54 -15.64
CA ALA A 97 -5.63 10.02 -16.83
C ALA A 97 -6.88 9.19 -16.51
N MET A 98 -6.87 8.46 -15.39
CA MET A 98 -7.89 7.44 -15.08
C MET A 98 -8.86 7.83 -13.96
N ALA A 99 -8.63 8.93 -13.24
CA ALA A 99 -9.47 9.33 -12.11
C ALA A 99 -10.95 9.44 -12.49
N GLY A 100 -11.28 10.04 -13.63
CA GLY A 100 -12.64 10.16 -14.13
C GLY A 100 -13.26 8.80 -14.46
N ILE A 101 -12.52 7.93 -15.15
CA ILE A 101 -12.97 6.58 -15.52
C ILE A 101 -13.20 5.72 -14.28
N MET A 102 -12.27 5.78 -13.32
CA MET A 102 -12.38 5.03 -12.07
C MET A 102 -13.54 5.53 -11.20
N LYS A 103 -13.81 6.83 -11.18
CA LYS A 103 -14.96 7.39 -10.48
C LYS A 103 -16.28 6.78 -11.02
N VAL A 104 -16.44 6.70 -12.32
CA VAL A 104 -17.62 6.08 -12.97
C VAL A 104 -17.65 4.58 -12.68
N PHE A 105 -16.57 3.85 -12.92
CA PHE A 105 -16.50 2.41 -12.70
C PHE A 105 -16.81 2.00 -11.25
N VAL A 106 -16.22 2.68 -10.28
CA VAL A 106 -16.44 2.38 -8.85
C VAL A 106 -17.79 2.92 -8.37
N GLY A 107 -18.24 4.07 -8.90
CA GLY A 107 -19.50 4.71 -8.51
C GLY A 107 -20.73 4.01 -9.10
N ASP A 108 -20.71 3.70 -10.39
CA ASP A 108 -21.87 3.18 -11.11
C ASP A 108 -21.96 1.64 -11.05
N THR A 109 -20.81 0.96 -10.90
CA THR A 109 -20.75 -0.51 -10.84
C THR A 109 -19.90 -1.03 -9.68
N PRO A 110 -20.22 -0.67 -8.42
CA PRO A 110 -19.39 -0.99 -7.25
C PRO A 110 -19.19 -2.50 -7.04
N GLN A 111 -20.19 -3.32 -7.33
CA GLN A 111 -20.08 -4.78 -7.21
C GLN A 111 -19.06 -5.37 -8.17
N LEU A 112 -19.03 -4.91 -9.43
CA LEU A 112 -18.07 -5.36 -10.44
C LEU A 112 -16.63 -4.96 -10.03
N ALA A 113 -16.46 -3.72 -9.57
CA ALA A 113 -15.19 -3.24 -9.07
C ALA A 113 -14.71 -4.07 -7.86
N HIS A 114 -15.58 -4.28 -6.86
CA HIS A 114 -15.27 -5.10 -5.70
C HIS A 114 -14.90 -6.53 -6.09
N ALA A 115 -15.62 -7.16 -7.03
CA ALA A 115 -15.32 -8.51 -7.49
C ALA A 115 -13.91 -8.61 -8.10
N LEU A 116 -13.57 -7.70 -9.00
CA LEU A 116 -12.24 -7.65 -9.62
C LEU A 116 -11.15 -7.52 -8.54
N PHE A 117 -11.33 -6.58 -7.61
CA PHE A 117 -10.35 -6.33 -6.54
C PHE A 117 -10.31 -7.44 -5.49
N PHE A 118 -11.43 -8.08 -5.18
CA PHE A 118 -11.47 -9.25 -4.32
C PHE A 118 -10.54 -10.35 -4.85
N GLY A 119 -10.62 -10.65 -6.15
CA GLY A 119 -9.74 -11.62 -6.78
C GLY A 119 -8.26 -11.21 -6.76
N MET A 120 -7.98 -9.92 -7.01
CA MET A 120 -6.62 -9.38 -6.93
C MET A 120 -6.05 -9.51 -5.52
N VAL A 121 -6.78 -9.10 -4.48
CA VAL A 121 -6.32 -9.18 -3.09
C VAL A 121 -6.20 -10.63 -2.64
N LEU A 122 -7.15 -11.49 -2.99
CA LEU A 122 -7.11 -12.93 -2.66
C LEU A 122 -5.85 -13.60 -3.20
N ALA A 123 -5.52 -13.38 -4.48
CA ALA A 123 -4.29 -13.90 -5.06
C ALA A 123 -3.02 -13.28 -4.45
N SER A 124 -3.11 -12.05 -3.94
CA SER A 124 -1.99 -11.35 -3.31
C SER A 124 -1.65 -11.87 -1.91
N VAL A 125 -2.59 -12.54 -1.22
CA VAL A 125 -2.38 -13.08 0.15
C VAL A 125 -1.16 -13.99 0.24
N VAL A 126 -0.92 -14.79 -0.79
CA VAL A 126 0.18 -15.76 -0.79
C VAL A 126 1.54 -15.10 -1.06
N VAL A 127 1.57 -13.90 -1.66
CA VAL A 127 2.81 -13.27 -2.14
C VAL A 127 3.80 -12.97 -1.01
N PRO A 128 3.43 -12.34 0.11
CA PRO A 128 4.37 -12.12 1.21
C PRO A 128 4.91 -13.44 1.78
N VAL A 129 4.07 -14.47 1.89
CA VAL A 129 4.50 -15.79 2.38
C VAL A 129 5.56 -16.40 1.45
N LEU A 130 5.45 -16.19 0.15
CA LEU A 130 6.41 -16.68 -0.84
C LEU A 130 7.76 -15.92 -0.79
N GLU A 131 7.79 -14.71 -0.26
CA GLU A 131 9.03 -13.94 -0.04
C GLU A 131 9.75 -14.35 1.26
N ILE A 132 9.11 -15.11 2.19
CA ILE A 132 9.76 -15.64 3.38
C ILE A 132 10.83 -16.67 2.97
N LYS A 133 12.07 -16.43 3.37
CA LYS A 133 13.20 -17.28 3.04
C LYS A 133 13.07 -18.66 3.66
N PRO A 134 13.57 -19.73 3.01
CA PRO A 134 13.52 -21.08 3.56
C PRO A 134 14.13 -21.21 4.96
N GLU A 135 15.20 -20.46 5.23
CA GLU A 135 15.92 -20.46 6.51
C GLU A 135 15.03 -19.90 7.65
N GLU A 136 14.19 -18.89 7.34
CA GLU A 136 13.28 -18.24 8.29
C GLU A 136 12.05 -19.09 8.64
N ARG A 137 11.82 -20.21 7.92
CA ARG A 137 10.72 -21.17 8.12
C ARG A 137 11.20 -22.62 8.20
N SER A 138 12.42 -22.86 8.64
CA SER A 138 13.03 -24.19 8.67
C SER A 138 12.49 -25.06 9.81
N THR A 139 12.18 -24.47 10.99
CA THR A 139 11.71 -25.21 12.15
C THR A 139 10.19 -25.17 12.31
N GLY A 140 9.63 -26.18 13.02
CA GLY A 140 8.19 -26.21 13.34
C GLY A 140 7.73 -25.02 14.16
N GLY A 141 8.56 -24.55 15.12
CA GLY A 141 8.27 -23.37 15.91
C GLY A 141 8.21 -22.08 15.07
N GLN A 142 9.10 -21.90 14.10
CA GLN A 142 9.07 -20.77 13.18
C GLN A 142 7.80 -20.80 12.29
N LYS A 143 7.43 -21.95 11.74
CA LYS A 143 6.19 -22.10 10.96
C LYS A 143 4.96 -21.79 11.81
N GLY A 144 4.94 -22.27 13.06
CA GLY A 144 3.85 -21.97 14.01
C GLY A 144 3.75 -20.48 14.33
N ALA A 145 4.86 -19.79 14.56
CA ALA A 145 4.89 -18.35 14.80
C ALA A 145 4.41 -17.53 13.58
N ILE A 146 4.85 -17.91 12.37
CA ILE A 146 4.40 -17.29 11.11
C ILE A 146 2.89 -17.45 10.95
N ALA A 147 2.35 -18.68 11.14
CA ALA A 147 0.92 -18.95 11.05
C ALA A 147 0.11 -18.18 12.10
N ALA A 148 0.59 -18.11 13.33
CA ALA A 148 -0.05 -17.35 14.41
C ALA A 148 -0.10 -15.85 14.12
N LEU A 149 1.01 -15.26 13.68
CA LEU A 149 1.08 -13.83 13.31
C LEU A 149 0.16 -13.52 12.13
N LEU A 150 0.14 -14.37 11.09
CA LEU A 150 -0.76 -14.23 9.96
C LEU A 150 -2.22 -14.27 10.42
N LEU A 151 -2.59 -15.24 11.25
CA LEU A 151 -3.96 -15.41 11.74
C LEU A 151 -4.40 -14.22 12.61
N VAL A 152 -3.56 -13.78 13.55
CA VAL A 152 -3.83 -12.62 14.41
C VAL A 152 -4.03 -11.36 13.56
N ALA A 153 -3.14 -11.12 12.59
CA ALA A 153 -3.26 -9.98 11.69
C ALA A 153 -4.52 -10.06 10.80
N ALA A 154 -4.87 -11.26 10.32
CA ALA A 154 -6.10 -11.47 9.54
C ALA A 154 -7.36 -11.17 10.37
N ILE A 155 -7.42 -11.67 11.60
CA ILE A 155 -8.52 -11.38 12.52
C ILE A 155 -8.62 -9.89 12.81
N ALA A 156 -7.49 -9.25 13.13
CA ALA A 156 -7.44 -7.81 13.39
C ALA A 156 -7.92 -6.99 12.18
N ALA A 157 -7.45 -7.30 10.98
CA ALA A 157 -7.89 -6.63 9.74
C ALA A 157 -9.36 -6.89 9.42
N PHE A 158 -9.85 -8.11 9.64
CA PHE A 158 -11.25 -8.48 9.44
C PHE A 158 -12.19 -7.64 10.32
N PHE A 159 -11.87 -7.48 11.60
CA PHE A 159 -12.66 -6.64 12.50
C PHE A 159 -12.48 -5.16 12.18
N LEU A 160 -11.26 -4.71 11.90
CA LEU A 160 -11.00 -3.31 11.52
C LEU A 160 -11.80 -2.91 10.27
N THR A 161 -11.79 -3.73 9.22
CA THR A 161 -12.56 -3.47 8.00
C THR A 161 -14.07 -3.64 8.16
N GLY A 162 -14.52 -4.24 9.25
CA GLY A 162 -15.93 -4.31 9.64
C GLY A 162 -16.41 -3.13 10.49
N LEU A 163 -15.51 -2.27 10.96
CA LEU A 163 -15.91 -1.03 11.59
C LEU A 163 -16.58 -0.16 10.52
N GLY A 164 -17.82 0.22 10.74
CA GLY A 164 -18.54 1.11 9.83
C GLY A 164 -17.86 2.47 9.72
N ALA A 165 -18.23 3.25 8.70
CA ALA A 165 -17.81 4.64 8.63
C ALA A 165 -18.26 5.38 9.89
N GLY A 166 -17.36 6.12 10.50
CA GLY A 166 -17.70 7.05 11.60
C GLY A 166 -18.62 8.16 11.08
N SER A 167 -19.40 8.76 11.96
CA SER A 167 -20.20 9.93 11.61
C SER A 167 -19.27 11.08 11.18
N ASP A 168 -19.61 11.76 10.09
CA ASP A 168 -18.81 12.88 9.58
C ASP A 168 -18.74 14.01 10.61
N ILE A 169 -17.51 14.41 10.93
CA ILE A 169 -17.23 15.46 11.91
C ILE A 169 -17.11 16.80 11.18
N LYS A 170 -18.15 17.64 11.26
CA LYS A 170 -18.20 18.91 10.50
C LYS A 170 -17.03 19.86 10.79
N ASN A 171 -16.59 19.95 12.04
CA ASN A 171 -15.50 20.82 12.48
C ASN A 171 -14.50 20.02 13.33
N PRO A 172 -13.63 19.22 12.70
CA PRO A 172 -12.67 18.42 13.44
C PRO A 172 -11.59 19.31 14.09
N PRO A 173 -11.22 19.03 15.36
CA PRO A 173 -10.14 19.76 16.00
C PRO A 173 -8.79 19.45 15.35
N ALA A 174 -7.82 20.38 15.45
CA ALA A 174 -6.52 20.30 14.81
C ALA A 174 -5.76 19.01 15.11
N TRP A 175 -5.75 18.55 16.37
CA TRP A 175 -5.08 17.31 16.77
C TRP A 175 -5.68 16.07 16.07
N MET A 176 -6.98 16.09 15.81
CA MET A 176 -7.66 14.98 15.14
C MET A 176 -7.32 14.95 13.65
N ILE A 177 -7.27 16.12 12.98
CA ILE A 177 -6.81 16.22 11.57
C ILE A 177 -5.39 15.69 11.45
N PHE A 178 -4.49 16.17 12.31
CA PHE A 178 -3.08 15.76 12.31
C PHE A 178 -2.92 14.25 12.61
N GLY A 179 -3.55 13.76 13.68
CA GLY A 179 -3.44 12.37 14.12
C GLY A 179 -4.04 11.39 13.11
N SER A 180 -5.21 11.71 12.57
CA SER A 180 -5.85 10.86 11.56
C SER A 180 -5.07 10.84 10.25
N ALA A 181 -4.49 11.95 9.82
CA ALA A 181 -3.60 11.99 8.66
C ALA A 181 -2.36 11.12 8.86
N ALA A 182 -1.76 11.18 10.07
CA ALA A 182 -0.60 10.35 10.41
C ALA A 182 -0.93 8.85 10.36
N ILE A 183 -2.09 8.44 10.87
CA ILE A 183 -2.53 7.04 10.84
C ILE A 183 -2.93 6.62 9.42
N ALA A 184 -3.66 7.46 8.70
CA ALA A 184 -4.11 7.16 7.35
C ALA A 184 -2.94 6.93 6.39
N VAL A 185 -1.86 7.72 6.49
CA VAL A 185 -0.68 7.51 5.64
C VAL A 185 0.09 6.23 6.01
N CYS A 186 0.11 5.84 7.29
CA CYS A 186 0.66 4.53 7.69
C CYS A 186 -0.14 3.38 7.08
N ALA A 187 -1.47 3.49 7.11
CA ALA A 187 -2.37 2.52 6.50
C ALA A 187 -2.19 2.45 4.97
N LEU A 188 -1.98 3.59 4.31
CA LEU A 188 -1.71 3.67 2.87
C LEU A 188 -0.45 2.87 2.46
N VAL A 189 0.57 2.88 3.30
CA VAL A 189 1.82 2.16 3.06
C VAL A 189 1.65 0.66 3.28
N LEU A 190 0.79 0.24 4.22
CA LEU A 190 0.59 -1.19 4.51
C LEU A 190 -0.22 -1.90 3.43
N PRO A 191 0.24 -3.05 2.92
CA PRO A 191 -0.57 -3.89 2.05
C PRO A 191 -1.87 -4.33 2.74
N GLY A 192 -2.99 -4.23 2.03
CA GLY A 192 -4.30 -4.65 2.53
C GLY A 192 -5.04 -3.63 3.40
N VAL A 193 -4.44 -2.48 3.70
CA VAL A 193 -5.11 -1.40 4.44
C VAL A 193 -5.15 -0.14 3.60
N SER A 194 -6.31 0.50 3.53
CA SER A 194 -6.50 1.73 2.74
C SER A 194 -6.51 2.96 3.63
N GLY A 195 -5.71 3.97 3.29
CA GLY A 195 -5.66 5.23 4.01
C GLY A 195 -6.98 6.00 3.97
N SER A 196 -7.68 6.01 2.83
CA SER A 196 -9.01 6.62 2.69
C SER A 196 -10.05 5.91 3.55
N PHE A 197 -9.94 4.59 3.71
CA PHE A 197 -10.80 3.83 4.62
C PHE A 197 -10.56 4.23 6.08
N MET A 198 -9.31 4.44 6.50
CA MET A 198 -9.02 4.96 7.84
C MET A 198 -9.65 6.32 8.07
N LEU A 199 -9.59 7.22 7.09
CA LEU A 199 -10.26 8.52 7.20
C LEU A 199 -11.78 8.39 7.33
N LYS A 200 -12.41 7.41 6.64
CA LYS A 200 -13.85 7.12 6.80
C LYS A 200 -14.18 6.64 8.21
N ILE A 201 -13.39 5.72 8.78
CA ILE A 201 -13.58 5.24 10.17
C ILE A 201 -13.51 6.40 11.16
N PHE A 202 -12.58 7.34 10.95
CA PHE A 202 -12.43 8.50 11.83
C PHE A 202 -13.46 9.63 11.56
N GLY A 203 -14.37 9.46 10.58
CA GLY A 203 -15.34 10.49 10.17
C GLY A 203 -14.68 11.73 9.54
N LEU A 204 -13.48 11.59 8.98
CA LEU A 204 -12.71 12.69 8.41
C LEU A 204 -12.58 12.63 6.88
N TYR A 205 -13.13 11.61 6.24
CA TYR A 205 -13.03 11.50 4.78
C TYR A 205 -13.75 12.65 4.07
N VAL A 206 -15.03 12.89 4.41
CA VAL A 206 -15.83 13.97 3.82
C VAL A 206 -15.28 15.35 4.15
N PRO A 207 -14.96 15.67 5.42
CA PRO A 207 -14.31 16.95 5.75
C PRO A 207 -12.99 17.19 5.02
N THR A 208 -12.18 16.14 4.82
CA THR A 208 -10.91 16.27 4.09
C THR A 208 -11.16 16.56 2.60
N MET A 209 -12.12 15.87 1.97
CA MET A 209 -12.49 16.15 0.58
C MET A 209 -13.06 17.55 0.41
N ALA A 210 -13.93 18.00 1.32
CA ALA A 210 -14.45 19.37 1.35
C ALA A 210 -13.34 20.40 1.51
N ALA A 211 -12.34 20.15 2.35
CA ALA A 211 -11.19 21.03 2.51
C ALA A 211 -10.32 21.11 1.24
N VAL A 212 -10.19 20.01 0.50
CA VAL A 212 -9.50 19.99 -0.82
C VAL A 212 -10.27 20.84 -1.83
N GLU A 213 -11.59 20.64 -1.94
CA GLU A 213 -12.46 21.38 -2.86
C GLU A 213 -12.47 22.89 -2.55
N ALA A 214 -12.63 23.23 -1.27
CA ALA A 214 -12.62 24.62 -0.79
C ALA A 214 -11.20 25.24 -0.77
N ARG A 215 -10.15 24.48 -1.10
CA ARG A 215 -8.74 24.91 -1.01
C ARG A 215 -8.37 25.47 0.37
N ASN A 216 -8.88 24.85 1.42
CA ASN A 216 -8.60 25.27 2.80
C ASN A 216 -7.14 24.98 3.16
N ILE A 217 -6.26 25.96 2.93
CA ILE A 217 -4.80 25.79 3.11
C ILE A 217 -4.45 25.44 4.56
N GLY A 218 -5.17 25.98 5.56
CA GLY A 218 -4.91 25.67 6.97
C GLY A 218 -5.15 24.21 7.29
N TYR A 219 -6.29 23.67 6.86
CA TYR A 219 -6.61 22.23 7.01
C TYR A 219 -5.59 21.35 6.28
N LEU A 220 -5.31 21.69 5.00
CA LEU A 220 -4.42 20.90 4.16
C LEU A 220 -2.97 20.90 4.65
N ALA A 221 -2.49 22.03 5.16
CA ALA A 221 -1.14 22.12 5.74
C ALA A 221 -1.03 21.26 7.01
N LEU A 222 -2.04 21.30 7.87
CA LEU A 222 -2.09 20.49 9.08
C LEU A 222 -2.18 19.00 8.76
N PHE A 223 -3.02 18.63 7.79
CA PHE A 223 -3.13 17.27 7.28
C PHE A 223 -1.80 16.77 6.69
N ALA A 224 -1.16 17.58 5.83
CA ALA A 224 0.13 17.26 5.24
C ALA A 224 1.24 17.11 6.29
N ALA A 225 1.24 17.97 7.34
CA ALA A 225 2.18 17.85 8.44
C ALA A 225 1.99 16.54 9.23
N GLY A 226 0.74 16.18 9.55
CA GLY A 226 0.42 14.90 10.19
C GLY A 226 0.85 13.71 9.34
N ALA A 227 0.53 13.73 8.04
CA ALA A 227 0.93 12.68 7.10
C ALA A 227 2.46 12.56 6.99
N ALA A 228 3.18 13.69 6.91
CA ALA A 228 4.65 13.67 6.83
C ALA A 228 5.31 13.07 8.09
N VAL A 229 4.81 13.44 9.27
CA VAL A 229 5.31 12.90 10.55
C VAL A 229 4.96 11.41 10.67
N GLY A 230 3.72 11.03 10.40
CA GLY A 230 3.27 9.64 10.44
C GLY A 230 4.08 8.76 9.48
N LEU A 231 4.22 9.19 8.22
CA LEU A 231 5.03 8.48 7.23
C LEU A 231 6.48 8.35 7.66
N GLY A 232 7.07 9.44 8.16
CA GLY A 232 8.47 9.47 8.58
C GLY A 232 8.78 8.47 9.70
N LEU A 233 7.92 8.43 10.72
CA LEU A 233 8.07 7.51 11.84
C LEU A 233 7.79 6.07 11.41
N PHE A 234 6.70 5.86 10.66
CA PHE A 234 6.26 4.54 10.25
C PHE A 234 7.24 3.85 9.30
N VAL A 235 7.71 4.57 8.26
CA VAL A 235 8.64 4.01 7.27
C VAL A 235 9.95 3.59 7.92
N LYS A 236 10.43 4.32 8.93
CA LYS A 236 11.62 3.94 9.70
C LYS A 236 11.41 2.63 10.46
N GLY A 237 10.30 2.51 11.18
CA GLY A 237 9.95 1.30 11.91
C GLY A 237 9.74 0.11 10.97
N LEU A 238 9.01 0.33 9.87
CA LEU A 238 8.75 -0.70 8.89
C LEU A 238 10.01 -1.19 8.17
N ASN A 239 10.91 -0.27 7.79
CA ASN A 239 12.20 -0.66 7.20
C ASN A 239 13.03 -1.49 8.18
N TRP A 240 13.07 -1.10 9.46
CA TRP A 240 13.73 -1.88 10.49
C TRP A 240 13.12 -3.28 10.66
N LEU A 241 11.79 -3.39 10.63
CA LEU A 241 11.07 -4.66 10.70
C LEU A 241 11.40 -5.56 9.49
N LEU A 242 11.44 -4.99 8.28
CA LEU A 242 11.80 -5.72 7.06
C LEU A 242 13.26 -6.22 7.10
N GLU A 243 14.17 -5.44 7.68
CA GLU A 243 15.58 -5.83 7.79
C GLU A 243 15.85 -6.88 8.90
N HIS A 244 15.13 -6.79 10.05
CA HIS A 244 15.47 -7.58 11.25
C HIS A 244 14.42 -8.66 11.60
N LYS A 245 13.17 -8.51 11.12
CA LYS A 245 12.02 -9.38 11.42
C LYS A 245 11.26 -9.70 10.15
N HIS A 246 11.96 -10.00 9.08
CA HIS A 246 11.41 -10.16 7.72
C HIS A 246 10.23 -11.15 7.69
N ALA A 247 10.42 -12.40 8.16
CA ALA A 247 9.37 -13.42 8.15
C ALA A 247 8.11 -13.00 8.93
N ALA A 248 8.29 -12.38 10.11
CA ALA A 248 7.17 -11.90 10.92
C ALA A 248 6.42 -10.77 10.21
N THR A 249 7.15 -9.84 9.58
CA THR A 249 6.56 -8.74 8.81
C THR A 249 5.77 -9.25 7.61
N MET A 250 6.33 -10.20 6.85
CA MET A 250 5.65 -10.84 5.73
C MET A 250 4.40 -11.61 6.16
N ALA A 251 4.45 -12.32 7.31
CA ALA A 251 3.31 -13.00 7.87
C ALA A 251 2.18 -12.03 8.23
N VAL A 252 2.51 -10.92 8.90
CA VAL A 252 1.54 -9.86 9.24
C VAL A 252 0.94 -9.24 7.97
N MET A 253 1.75 -8.92 6.97
CA MET A 253 1.25 -8.38 5.69
C MET A 253 0.28 -9.34 5.00
N SER A 254 0.61 -10.64 4.96
CA SER A 254 -0.28 -11.65 4.41
C SER A 254 -1.60 -11.75 5.18
N GLY A 255 -1.54 -11.68 6.51
CA GLY A 255 -2.71 -11.64 7.38
C GLY A 255 -3.58 -10.39 7.14
N LEU A 256 -2.97 -9.21 7.04
CA LEU A 256 -3.69 -7.97 6.72
C LEU A 256 -4.42 -8.08 5.37
N LEU A 257 -3.77 -8.63 4.33
CA LEU A 257 -4.39 -8.89 3.04
C LEU A 257 -5.58 -9.85 3.16
N LEU A 258 -5.42 -10.94 3.90
CA LEU A 258 -6.48 -11.92 4.11
C LEU A 258 -7.70 -11.32 4.83
N GLY A 259 -7.47 -10.59 5.91
CA GLY A 259 -8.55 -9.93 6.66
C GLY A 259 -9.22 -8.81 5.90
N SER A 260 -8.48 -8.09 5.03
CA SER A 260 -9.01 -6.99 4.21
C SER A 260 -9.95 -7.45 3.08
N LEU A 261 -10.01 -8.74 2.75
CA LEU A 261 -10.96 -9.29 1.78
C LEU A 261 -12.41 -8.92 2.12
N ARG A 262 -12.72 -8.73 3.41
CA ARG A 262 -14.02 -8.24 3.84
C ARG A 262 -14.37 -6.88 3.24
N ALA A 263 -13.41 -5.96 3.15
CA ALA A 263 -13.63 -4.60 2.62
C ALA A 263 -13.97 -4.57 1.13
N VAL A 264 -13.52 -5.57 0.38
CA VAL A 264 -13.75 -5.70 -1.06
C VAL A 264 -14.70 -6.85 -1.40
N TRP A 265 -15.50 -7.32 -0.42
CA TRP A 265 -16.51 -8.36 -0.63
C TRP A 265 -17.57 -7.88 -1.62
N PRO A 266 -17.81 -8.62 -2.73
CA PRO A 266 -18.68 -8.12 -3.81
C PRO A 266 -20.15 -8.04 -3.45
N TRP A 267 -20.63 -8.87 -2.52
CA TRP A 267 -22.04 -8.99 -2.13
C TRP A 267 -22.31 -8.30 -0.79
N GLY A 268 -22.09 -7.01 -0.73
CA GLY A 268 -22.44 -6.24 0.46
C GLY A 268 -21.83 -4.85 0.45
N PRO A 269 -22.63 -3.84 0.81
CA PRO A 269 -22.13 -2.48 0.95
C PRO A 269 -21.26 -2.35 2.21
N ASP A 270 -20.22 -1.51 2.14
CA ASP A 270 -19.43 -1.04 3.27
C ASP A 270 -18.86 -2.15 4.20
N GLY A 271 -18.42 -3.26 3.62
CA GLY A 271 -17.80 -4.36 4.37
C GLY A 271 -18.78 -5.22 5.17
N ARG A 272 -20.08 -5.15 4.88
CA ARG A 272 -21.10 -6.07 5.40
C ARG A 272 -21.27 -7.24 4.43
N PRO A 273 -20.70 -8.42 4.71
CA PRO A 273 -20.81 -9.54 3.78
C PRO A 273 -22.23 -10.06 3.73
N LEU A 274 -22.85 -9.96 2.56
CA LEU A 274 -24.13 -10.60 2.23
C LEU A 274 -23.90 -11.89 1.44
N ALA A 275 -24.93 -12.71 1.34
CA ALA A 275 -24.89 -13.91 0.50
C ALA A 275 -24.81 -13.55 -1.00
N PRO A 276 -24.21 -14.40 -1.84
CA PRO A 276 -24.19 -14.23 -3.28
C PRO A 276 -25.60 -14.11 -3.87
N ASP A 277 -25.78 -13.17 -4.79
CA ASP A 277 -27.04 -12.93 -5.53
C ASP A 277 -27.08 -13.64 -6.88
N ALA A 278 -28.09 -13.34 -7.70
CA ALA A 278 -28.28 -13.93 -9.02
C ALA A 278 -27.11 -13.69 -10.00
N HIS A 279 -26.27 -12.68 -9.77
CA HIS A 279 -25.15 -12.31 -10.63
C HIS A 279 -23.81 -12.94 -10.17
N TRP A 280 -23.83 -13.90 -9.25
CA TRP A 280 -22.63 -14.51 -8.66
C TRP A 280 -21.62 -15.01 -9.70
N ALA A 281 -22.08 -15.56 -10.82
CA ALA A 281 -21.19 -16.11 -11.86
C ALA A 281 -20.36 -15.03 -12.57
N VAL A 282 -20.96 -13.85 -12.84
CA VAL A 282 -20.25 -12.71 -13.43
C VAL A 282 -19.22 -12.16 -12.44
N LEU A 283 -19.60 -12.00 -11.18
CA LEU A 283 -18.72 -11.50 -10.14
C LEU A 283 -17.57 -12.47 -9.86
N LEU A 284 -17.83 -13.78 -9.85
CA LEU A 284 -16.79 -14.80 -9.74
C LEU A 284 -15.85 -14.79 -10.95
N GLY A 285 -16.38 -14.62 -12.16
CA GLY A 285 -15.58 -14.47 -13.38
C GLY A 285 -14.63 -13.27 -13.30
N LEU A 286 -15.11 -12.11 -12.82
CA LEU A 286 -14.28 -10.93 -12.61
C LEU A 286 -13.24 -11.15 -11.50
N ALA A 287 -13.60 -11.82 -10.42
CA ALA A 287 -12.63 -12.18 -9.36
C ALA A 287 -11.52 -13.09 -9.92
N LEU A 288 -11.86 -14.06 -10.77
CA LEU A 288 -10.86 -14.89 -11.46
C LEU A 288 -9.95 -14.07 -12.37
N VAL A 289 -10.51 -13.11 -13.12
CA VAL A 289 -9.70 -12.18 -13.94
C VAL A 289 -8.74 -11.40 -13.05
N GLY A 290 -9.19 -10.85 -11.93
CA GLY A 290 -8.34 -10.16 -10.96
C GLY A 290 -7.21 -11.03 -10.41
N ALA A 291 -7.53 -12.27 -10.05
CA ALA A 291 -6.53 -13.24 -9.58
C ALA A 291 -5.49 -13.57 -10.67
N VAL A 292 -5.93 -13.81 -11.91
CA VAL A 292 -5.03 -14.09 -13.05
C VAL A 292 -4.10 -12.90 -13.32
N VAL A 293 -4.58 -11.68 -13.23
CA VAL A 293 -3.74 -10.47 -13.39
C VAL A 293 -2.60 -10.47 -12.36
N VAL A 294 -2.90 -10.73 -11.08
CA VAL A 294 -1.87 -10.78 -10.01
C VAL A 294 -0.89 -11.90 -10.26
N VAL A 295 -1.36 -13.11 -10.55
CA VAL A 295 -0.49 -14.26 -10.86
C VAL A 295 0.42 -13.95 -12.04
N GLY A 296 -0.12 -13.29 -13.07
CA GLY A 296 0.66 -12.84 -14.25
C GLY A 296 1.76 -11.85 -13.88
N ILE A 297 1.45 -10.83 -13.05
CA ILE A 297 2.43 -9.84 -12.58
C ILE A 297 3.55 -10.54 -11.79
N VAL A 298 3.19 -11.40 -10.84
CA VAL A 298 4.16 -12.15 -10.02
C VAL A 298 5.03 -13.07 -10.88
N TRP A 299 4.44 -13.73 -11.86
CA TRP A 299 5.18 -14.61 -12.76
C TRP A 299 6.20 -13.83 -13.63
N VAL A 300 5.79 -12.66 -14.17
CA VAL A 300 6.69 -11.78 -14.94
C VAL A 300 7.82 -11.27 -14.05
N ASP A 301 7.52 -10.77 -12.85
CA ASP A 301 8.54 -10.26 -11.92
C ASP A 301 9.58 -11.35 -11.57
N ARG A 302 9.11 -12.57 -11.27
CA ARG A 302 10.01 -13.70 -10.97
C ARG A 302 10.86 -14.11 -12.18
N ARG A 303 10.34 -14.03 -13.40
CA ARG A 303 11.14 -14.28 -14.59
C ARG A 303 12.20 -13.22 -14.82
N LEU A 304 11.88 -11.95 -14.57
CA LEU A 304 12.83 -10.84 -14.70
C LEU A 304 13.96 -10.91 -13.66
N LYS A 305 13.65 -11.36 -12.43
CA LYS A 305 14.65 -11.54 -11.36
C LYS A 305 15.62 -12.72 -11.60
N ARG A 306 15.23 -13.70 -12.43
CA ARG A 306 16.06 -14.88 -12.76
C ARG A 306 17.02 -14.66 -13.93
N ARG A 307 16.87 -13.56 -14.66
CA ARG A 307 17.78 -13.14 -15.73
C ARG A 307 18.77 -12.08 -15.25
#